data_62b971211106b9e5b1d90577f1afa488
#
_entry.id   62b971211106b9e5b1d90577f1afa488
#
_cell.length_a   1.000
_cell.length_b   1.000
_cell.length_c   1.000
_cell.angle_alpha   90.00
_cell.angle_beta   90.00
_cell.angle_gamma   90.00
#
_symmetry.space_group_name_H-M   'P 1'
#
loop_
_entity.id
_entity.type
_entity.pdbx_description
1 polymer ?
#
loop_
_entity_poly.entity_id
_entity_poly.type
_entity_poly.pdbx_seq_one_letter_code
_entity_poly.pdbx_strand_id
1 'polypeptide(L)'
;MRLNRHRFFHLIQTVPTKVIAVANQKGGVGKTTTAVNLSACLAAIGQRVLLFDLDPQANATSGLGLEKIDGASAYRVLLGEGHLLEKIKSTNYERLEIIPSEVDLCAADVEIARTEHHLHRLSHSLKPVLETERFDLVLIDCPPSLGILTLNAFTACAGILVPLQCEYYALEGISMMNRVLGQLRETGVNPGLDIFGVVMTMFDGRTKLSNEVVGEVRNLLGAKVFETVIPRTTRLAEAPSFGKPIIDYDKYSSGSAAYELLAQEVLNRLGSA
;
A
#
# COMPACT_ATOMS: atom_id res chain seq x y z
N MET A 1 23.65 21.96 -49.46
CA MET A 1 23.21 20.63 -48.93
C MET A 1 23.01 20.78 -47.44
N ARG A 2 21.78 21.06 -46.99
CA ARG A 2 21.43 21.30 -45.56
C ARG A 2 20.85 20.01 -45.02
N LEU A 3 21.57 19.39 -44.11
CA LEU A 3 21.12 18.19 -43.39
C LEU A 3 20.06 18.59 -42.33
N ASN A 4 18.84 18.17 -42.57
CA ASN A 4 17.70 18.30 -41.66
C ASN A 4 17.89 17.32 -40.50
N ARG A 5 18.27 17.83 -39.33
CA ARG A 5 18.28 17.06 -38.09
C ARG A 5 16.83 16.95 -37.57
N HIS A 6 16.11 15.93 -37.93
CA HIS A 6 14.87 15.56 -37.26
C HIS A 6 15.18 15.16 -35.82
N ARG A 7 14.81 16.02 -34.88
CA ARG A 7 14.71 15.68 -33.46
C ARG A 7 13.60 14.65 -33.32
N PHE A 8 13.97 13.39 -33.12
CA PHE A 8 13.08 12.39 -32.55
C PHE A 8 12.81 12.77 -31.09
N PHE A 9 11.73 13.53 -30.86
CA PHE A 9 11.11 13.55 -29.54
C PHE A 9 10.45 12.17 -29.36
N HIS A 10 11.09 11.29 -28.63
CA HIS A 10 10.38 10.18 -28.02
C HIS A 10 9.35 10.81 -27.08
N LEU A 11 8.10 10.78 -27.48
CA LEU A 11 6.97 10.94 -26.57
C LEU A 11 7.10 9.78 -25.57
N ILE A 12 7.70 10.04 -24.43
CA ILE A 12 7.62 9.18 -23.26
C ILE A 12 6.13 9.23 -22.91
N GLN A 13 5.38 8.21 -23.27
CA GLN A 13 4.04 8.01 -22.74
C GLN A 13 4.20 7.81 -21.24
N THR A 14 3.91 8.82 -20.46
CA THR A 14 3.89 8.72 -19.01
C THR A 14 2.73 7.80 -18.64
N VAL A 15 3.06 6.68 -18.04
CA VAL A 15 2.04 5.76 -17.48
C VAL A 15 1.45 6.47 -16.26
N PRO A 16 0.12 6.61 -16.17
CA PRO A 16 -0.49 7.31 -15.04
C PRO A 16 -0.14 6.61 -13.73
N THR A 17 0.19 7.42 -12.71
CA THR A 17 0.49 6.93 -11.35
C THR A 17 -0.61 6.00 -10.85
N LYS A 18 -0.25 4.80 -10.44
CA LYS A 18 -1.19 3.84 -9.85
C LYS A 18 -1.26 4.03 -8.34
N VAL A 19 -2.47 4.02 -7.78
CA VAL A 19 -2.69 4.12 -6.33
C VAL A 19 -3.23 2.78 -5.84
N ILE A 20 -2.56 2.15 -4.88
CA ILE A 20 -2.96 0.86 -4.30
C ILE A 20 -3.05 1.01 -2.77
N ALA A 21 -4.18 0.63 -2.20
CA ALA A 21 -4.35 0.55 -0.75
C ALA A 21 -3.92 -0.83 -0.24
N VAL A 22 -3.08 -0.86 0.79
CA VAL A 22 -2.71 -2.09 1.51
C VAL A 22 -3.62 -2.21 2.73
N ALA A 23 -4.61 -3.07 2.66
CA ALA A 23 -5.68 -3.10 3.65
C ALA A 23 -6.13 -4.51 4.03
N ASN A 24 -6.48 -4.68 5.30
CA ASN A 24 -7.21 -5.81 5.85
C ASN A 24 -7.78 -5.38 7.20
N GLN A 25 -9.03 -5.77 7.48
CA GLN A 25 -9.71 -5.45 8.75
C GLN A 25 -9.04 -6.10 9.96
N LYS A 26 -8.41 -7.26 9.77
CA LYS A 26 -7.73 -7.98 10.86
C LYS A 26 -6.41 -7.28 11.21
N GLY A 27 -6.21 -7.01 12.49
CA GLY A 27 -4.93 -6.56 13.02
C GLY A 27 -3.85 -7.64 12.94
N GLY A 28 -2.58 -7.24 12.80
CA GLY A 28 -1.44 -8.15 12.87
C GLY A 28 -1.22 -9.06 11.65
N VAL A 29 -1.94 -8.89 10.53
CA VAL A 29 -1.78 -9.71 9.32
C VAL A 29 -0.60 -9.30 8.43
N GLY A 30 0.18 -8.31 8.82
CA GLY A 30 1.35 -7.84 8.07
C GLY A 30 1.06 -6.74 7.04
N LYS A 31 0.02 -5.90 7.22
CA LYS A 31 -0.26 -4.74 6.35
C LYS A 31 0.93 -3.82 6.23
N THR A 32 1.33 -3.21 7.33
CA THR A 32 2.46 -2.29 7.41
C THR A 32 3.77 -2.95 6.96
N THR A 33 4.01 -4.20 7.39
CA THR A 33 5.18 -4.98 6.95
C THR A 33 5.18 -5.12 5.42
N THR A 34 4.02 -5.40 4.82
CA THR A 34 3.90 -5.51 3.37
C THR A 34 4.07 -4.14 2.70
N ALA A 35 3.41 -3.09 3.21
CA ALA A 35 3.51 -1.75 2.64
C ALA A 35 4.97 -1.24 2.61
N VAL A 36 5.69 -1.35 3.73
CA VAL A 36 7.10 -0.92 3.86
C VAL A 36 8.02 -1.75 2.94
N ASN A 37 7.96 -3.08 3.04
CA ASN A 37 8.91 -3.93 2.33
C ASN A 37 8.64 -3.96 0.82
N LEU A 38 7.37 -3.99 0.41
CA LEU A 38 7.00 -3.90 -1.00
C LEU A 38 7.42 -2.56 -1.60
N SER A 39 7.18 -1.43 -0.91
CA SER A 39 7.63 -0.11 -1.35
C SER A 39 9.13 -0.06 -1.56
N ALA A 40 9.91 -0.58 -0.61
CA ALA A 40 11.36 -0.60 -0.69
C ALA A 40 11.86 -1.50 -1.84
N CYS A 41 11.27 -2.69 -2.02
CA CYS A 41 11.63 -3.59 -3.12
C CYS A 41 11.27 -3.00 -4.50
N LEU A 42 10.10 -2.36 -4.63
CA LEU A 42 9.70 -1.67 -5.87
C LEU A 42 10.65 -0.51 -6.20
N ALA A 43 11.05 0.27 -5.20
CA ALA A 43 12.02 1.34 -5.38
C ALA A 43 13.40 0.78 -5.80
N ALA A 44 13.86 -0.31 -5.18
CA ALA A 44 15.12 -0.97 -5.51
C ALA A 44 15.18 -1.50 -6.97
N ILE A 45 14.04 -1.86 -7.55
CA ILE A 45 13.94 -2.28 -8.96
C ILE A 45 13.57 -1.12 -9.91
N GLY A 46 13.68 0.13 -9.43
CA GLY A 46 13.66 1.33 -10.26
C GLY A 46 12.35 2.10 -10.31
N GLN A 47 11.31 1.69 -9.58
CA GLN A 47 10.04 2.42 -9.53
C GLN A 47 10.14 3.63 -8.60
N ARG A 48 9.51 4.75 -8.96
CA ARG A 48 9.34 5.92 -8.09
C ARG A 48 8.12 5.70 -7.21
N VAL A 49 8.34 5.45 -5.94
CA VAL A 49 7.29 5.02 -5.00
C VAL A 49 7.03 6.07 -3.94
N LEU A 50 5.76 6.41 -3.73
CA LEU A 50 5.30 7.14 -2.57
C LEU A 50 4.59 6.16 -1.62
N LEU A 51 5.14 5.95 -0.44
CA LEU A 51 4.44 5.27 0.65
C LEU A 51 3.61 6.30 1.42
N PHE A 52 2.32 6.07 1.58
CA PHE A 52 1.44 6.90 2.37
C PHE A 52 1.05 6.13 3.65
N ASP A 53 1.61 6.53 4.79
CA ASP A 53 1.24 5.97 6.09
C ASP A 53 -0.05 6.64 6.58
N LEU A 54 -1.16 5.90 6.51
CA LEU A 54 -2.49 6.37 6.93
C LEU A 54 -2.93 5.76 8.28
N ASP A 55 -2.08 4.92 8.90
CA ASP A 55 -2.35 4.36 10.22
C ASP A 55 -1.87 5.33 11.31
N PRO A 56 -2.75 5.78 12.24
CA PRO A 56 -2.36 6.64 13.36
C PRO A 56 -1.24 6.06 14.24
N GLN A 57 -1.00 4.75 14.19
CA GLN A 57 0.13 4.13 14.89
C GLN A 57 1.49 4.53 14.30
N ALA A 58 1.54 5.06 13.07
CA ALA A 58 2.72 5.50 12.36
C ALA A 58 3.84 4.42 12.30
N ASN A 59 3.44 3.17 12.07
CA ASN A 59 4.37 2.05 12.03
C ASN A 59 5.14 1.97 10.71
N ALA A 60 4.55 2.42 9.58
CA ALA A 60 5.28 2.51 8.33
C ALA A 60 6.31 3.65 8.37
N THR A 61 5.98 4.76 9.02
CA THR A 61 6.87 5.89 9.27
C THR A 61 8.13 5.45 10.04
N SER A 62 7.94 4.83 11.21
CA SER A 62 9.05 4.32 12.01
C SER A 62 9.79 3.14 11.35
N GLY A 63 9.07 2.31 10.58
CA GLY A 63 9.63 1.18 9.84
C GLY A 63 10.60 1.57 8.72
N LEU A 64 10.55 2.83 8.26
CA LEU A 64 11.53 3.44 7.34
C LEU A 64 12.56 4.34 8.04
N GLY A 65 12.60 4.32 9.37
CA GLY A 65 13.58 5.06 10.18
C GLY A 65 13.28 6.55 10.34
N LEU A 66 12.05 7.00 10.06
CA LEU A 66 11.65 8.38 10.29
C LEU A 66 11.09 8.56 11.71
N GLU A 67 11.36 9.72 12.27
CA GLU A 67 10.75 10.14 13.54
C GLU A 67 9.28 10.49 13.34
N LYS A 68 8.48 10.22 14.36
CA LYS A 68 7.08 10.66 14.43
C LYS A 68 7.06 12.10 14.90
N ILE A 69 6.67 13.01 14.00
CA ILE A 69 6.71 14.47 14.22
C ILE A 69 5.29 15.01 14.13
N ASP A 70 4.85 15.73 15.16
CA ASP A 70 3.54 16.38 15.18
C ASP A 70 3.38 17.34 13.98
N GLY A 71 2.22 17.29 13.34
CA GLY A 71 1.91 18.09 12.16
C GLY A 71 2.56 17.59 10.86
N ALA A 72 3.30 16.48 10.88
CA ALA A 72 3.92 15.93 9.66
C ALA A 72 2.97 15.11 8.81
N SER A 73 1.88 14.60 9.38
CA SER A 73 0.92 13.73 8.70
C SER A 73 -0.04 14.47 7.75
N ALA A 74 -0.88 13.68 7.11
CA ALA A 74 -1.97 14.18 6.29
C ALA A 74 -3.17 14.72 7.10
N TYR A 75 -3.18 14.65 8.42
CA TYR A 75 -4.34 14.97 9.27
C TYR A 75 -4.99 16.30 8.89
N ARG A 76 -4.24 17.41 8.97
CA ARG A 76 -4.73 18.74 8.66
C ARG A 76 -5.19 18.86 7.20
N VAL A 77 -4.47 18.22 6.28
CA VAL A 77 -4.82 18.24 4.86
C VAL A 77 -6.15 17.55 4.59
N LEU A 78 -6.42 16.43 5.28
CA LEU A 78 -7.70 15.73 5.16
C LEU A 78 -8.86 16.57 5.73
N LEU A 79 -8.62 17.49 6.65
CA LEU A 79 -9.57 18.48 7.13
C LEU A 79 -9.72 19.70 6.21
N GLY A 80 -8.84 19.85 5.22
CA GLY A 80 -8.89 20.94 4.23
C GLY A 80 -7.83 22.02 4.44
N GLU A 81 -6.82 21.77 5.27
CA GLU A 81 -5.77 22.73 5.60
C GLU A 81 -4.43 22.31 4.96
N GLY A 82 -3.91 23.10 4.02
CA GLY A 82 -2.64 22.86 3.35
C GLY A 82 -2.69 21.82 2.23
N HIS A 83 -1.53 21.29 1.83
CA HIS A 83 -1.38 20.41 0.69
C HIS A 83 -0.55 19.16 0.99
N LEU A 84 -0.93 18.00 0.43
CA LEU A 84 -0.18 16.74 0.61
C LEU A 84 1.26 16.83 0.08
N LEU A 85 1.52 17.64 -0.94
CA LEU A 85 2.87 17.85 -1.48
C LEU A 85 3.86 18.34 -0.41
N GLU A 86 3.40 19.15 0.55
CA GLU A 86 4.20 19.69 1.66
C GLU A 86 4.53 18.61 2.72
N LYS A 87 3.75 17.54 2.73
CA LYS A 87 3.88 16.43 3.70
C LYS A 87 4.82 15.32 3.21
N ILE A 88 5.20 15.33 1.94
CA ILE A 88 6.11 14.33 1.38
C ILE A 88 7.51 14.51 1.97
N LYS A 89 8.08 13.44 2.47
CA LYS A 89 9.42 13.36 3.04
C LYS A 89 10.26 12.35 2.27
N SER A 90 11.53 12.70 2.07
CA SER A 90 12.51 11.75 1.54
C SER A 90 12.83 10.69 2.59
N THR A 91 13.13 9.49 2.13
CA THR A 91 13.65 8.41 2.97
C THR A 91 15.14 8.19 2.70
N ASN A 92 15.76 7.25 3.41
CA ASN A 92 17.14 6.84 3.15
C ASN A 92 17.27 5.93 1.90
N TYR A 93 16.16 5.65 1.23
CA TYR A 93 16.10 4.74 0.07
C TYR A 93 15.83 5.55 -1.20
N GLU A 94 16.70 5.38 -2.19
CA GLU A 94 16.52 6.05 -3.49
C GLU A 94 15.16 5.66 -4.08
N ARG A 95 14.47 6.63 -4.69
CA ARG A 95 13.15 6.47 -5.33
C ARG A 95 12.00 6.09 -4.38
N LEU A 96 12.22 6.09 -3.06
CA LEU A 96 11.16 5.89 -2.07
C LEU A 96 11.00 7.14 -1.22
N GLU A 97 9.80 7.71 -1.27
CA GLU A 97 9.39 8.83 -0.42
C GLU A 97 8.17 8.44 0.40
N ILE A 98 7.89 9.18 1.45
CA ILE A 98 6.79 8.87 2.36
C ILE A 98 5.98 10.13 2.71
N ILE A 99 4.66 9.98 2.84
CA ILE A 99 3.83 10.85 3.66
C ILE A 99 3.72 10.15 5.01
N PRO A 100 4.35 10.73 6.06
CA PRO A 100 4.39 10.09 7.38
C PRO A 100 3.04 10.18 8.09
N SER A 101 2.85 9.36 9.11
CA SER A 101 1.69 9.39 10.00
C SER A 101 2.05 9.96 11.37
N GLU A 102 1.00 10.29 12.13
CA GLU A 102 1.08 10.77 13.51
C GLU A 102 -0.20 10.37 14.29
N VAL A 103 -0.12 10.44 15.61
CA VAL A 103 -1.22 10.00 16.49
C VAL A 103 -2.51 10.83 16.29
N ASP A 104 -2.39 12.09 15.89
CA ASP A 104 -3.55 12.98 15.68
C ASP A 104 -4.49 12.52 14.58
N LEU A 105 -4.01 11.65 13.66
CA LEU A 105 -4.87 10.96 12.71
C LEU A 105 -5.99 10.12 13.36
N CYS A 106 -5.89 9.77 14.65
CA CYS A 106 -6.99 9.13 15.39
C CYS A 106 -8.23 10.04 15.45
N ALA A 107 -8.05 11.36 15.52
CA ALA A 107 -9.17 12.31 15.54
C ALA A 107 -9.86 12.42 14.16
N ALA A 108 -9.13 12.10 13.09
CA ALA A 108 -9.64 12.17 11.73
C ALA A 108 -10.89 11.31 11.51
N ASP A 109 -11.00 10.14 12.15
CA ASP A 109 -12.18 9.26 12.03
C ASP A 109 -13.47 9.98 12.46
N VAL A 110 -13.40 10.86 13.46
CA VAL A 110 -14.56 11.61 13.97
C VAL A 110 -14.77 12.93 13.19
N GLU A 111 -13.67 13.63 12.92
CA GLU A 111 -13.74 14.98 12.34
C GLU A 111 -14.04 14.94 10.85
N ILE A 112 -13.40 14.05 10.08
CA ILE A 112 -13.65 13.88 8.66
C ILE A 112 -15.12 13.45 8.43
N ALA A 113 -15.66 12.55 9.24
CA ALA A 113 -17.03 12.07 9.10
C ALA A 113 -18.09 13.20 9.16
N ARG A 114 -17.74 14.35 9.74
CA ARG A 114 -18.62 15.53 9.84
C ARG A 114 -18.43 16.52 8.70
N THR A 115 -17.48 16.31 7.81
CA THR A 115 -17.21 17.21 6.68
C THR A 115 -18.04 16.83 5.46
N GLU A 116 -18.27 17.81 4.59
CA GLU A 116 -18.82 17.54 3.25
C GLU A 116 -17.82 16.68 2.45
N HIS A 117 -18.36 15.78 1.63
CA HIS A 117 -17.55 14.86 0.82
C HIS A 117 -16.57 14.00 1.64
N HIS A 118 -16.95 13.65 2.88
CA HIS A 118 -16.12 12.92 3.85
C HIS A 118 -15.44 11.65 3.32
N LEU A 119 -16.00 10.97 2.31
CA LEU A 119 -15.39 9.81 1.67
C LEU A 119 -14.36 10.18 0.58
N HIS A 120 -14.34 11.42 0.11
CA HIS A 120 -13.47 11.87 -0.99
C HIS A 120 -12.34 12.80 -0.56
N ARG A 121 -12.12 12.98 0.76
CA ARG A 121 -11.10 13.90 1.27
C ARG A 121 -9.70 13.51 0.79
N LEU A 122 -9.36 12.22 0.88
CA LEU A 122 -8.05 11.73 0.43
C LEU A 122 -7.91 11.79 -1.09
N SER A 123 -8.91 11.37 -1.85
CA SER A 123 -8.84 11.42 -3.32
C SER A 123 -8.67 12.85 -3.84
N HIS A 124 -9.36 13.83 -3.25
CA HIS A 124 -9.20 15.24 -3.60
C HIS A 124 -7.80 15.77 -3.23
N SER A 125 -7.32 15.43 -2.02
CA SER A 125 -6.00 15.87 -1.56
C SER A 125 -4.85 15.21 -2.32
N LEU A 126 -5.04 13.97 -2.79
CA LEU A 126 -4.02 13.23 -3.54
C LEU A 126 -3.90 13.70 -5.00
N LYS A 127 -4.98 14.26 -5.58
CA LYS A 127 -4.99 14.69 -6.98
C LYS A 127 -3.80 15.58 -7.38
N PRO A 128 -3.44 16.64 -6.63
CA PRO A 128 -2.26 17.47 -6.98
C PRO A 128 -0.95 16.66 -6.95
N VAL A 129 -0.82 15.64 -6.10
CA VAL A 129 0.36 14.77 -6.06
C VAL A 129 0.46 13.93 -7.33
N LEU A 130 -0.67 13.37 -7.78
CA LEU A 130 -0.75 12.55 -8.99
C LEU A 130 -0.47 13.38 -10.24
N GLU A 131 -0.91 14.64 -10.29
CA GLU A 131 -0.68 15.57 -11.40
C GLU A 131 0.80 15.95 -11.58
N THR A 132 1.66 15.74 -10.56
CA THR A 132 3.11 15.97 -10.71
C THR A 132 3.83 14.94 -11.56
N GLU A 133 3.22 13.77 -11.80
CA GLU A 133 3.86 12.61 -12.46
C GLU A 133 5.20 12.19 -11.82
N ARG A 134 5.40 12.57 -10.55
CA ARG A 134 6.63 12.31 -9.78
C ARG A 134 6.79 10.85 -9.42
N PHE A 135 5.67 10.14 -9.26
CA PHE A 135 5.61 8.76 -8.79
C PHE A 135 5.00 7.84 -9.84
N ASP A 136 5.49 6.62 -9.92
CA ASP A 136 4.91 5.55 -10.71
C ASP A 136 3.82 4.83 -9.92
N LEU A 137 4.03 4.75 -8.59
CA LEU A 137 3.12 4.06 -7.67
C LEU A 137 2.99 4.80 -6.34
N VAL A 138 1.76 4.85 -5.83
CA VAL A 138 1.43 5.26 -4.46
C VAL A 138 0.89 4.03 -3.73
N LEU A 139 1.54 3.63 -2.64
CA LEU A 139 1.05 2.59 -1.72
C LEU A 139 0.51 3.25 -0.47
N ILE A 140 -0.73 2.96 -0.09
CA ILE A 140 -1.37 3.51 1.12
C ILE A 140 -1.42 2.41 2.18
N ASP A 141 -0.67 2.55 3.27
CA ASP A 141 -0.78 1.66 4.45
C ASP A 141 -1.99 2.06 5.29
N CYS A 142 -3.00 1.18 5.34
CA CYS A 142 -4.27 1.45 5.99
C CYS A 142 -4.30 0.93 7.43
N PRO A 143 -5.00 1.63 8.35
CA PRO A 143 -5.23 1.13 9.71
C PRO A 143 -6.02 -0.19 9.72
N PRO A 144 -5.98 -0.95 10.85
CA PRO A 144 -6.67 -2.24 10.99
C PRO A 144 -8.17 -2.07 11.28
N SER A 145 -8.83 -1.12 10.62
CA SER A 145 -10.26 -0.86 10.76
C SER A 145 -10.85 -0.48 9.40
N LEU A 146 -12.14 -0.69 9.23
CA LEU A 146 -12.89 -0.17 8.09
C LEU A 146 -13.54 1.19 8.44
N GLY A 147 -12.79 2.04 9.17
CA GLY A 147 -13.17 3.41 9.51
C GLY A 147 -13.06 4.36 8.33
N ILE A 148 -13.31 5.65 8.60
CA ILE A 148 -13.36 6.70 7.57
C ILE A 148 -12.03 6.84 6.82
N LEU A 149 -10.88 6.64 7.49
CA LEU A 149 -9.56 6.68 6.86
C LEU A 149 -9.41 5.59 5.80
N THR A 150 -9.76 4.35 6.15
CA THR A 150 -9.71 3.22 5.20
C THR A 150 -10.69 3.41 4.04
N LEU A 151 -11.91 3.92 4.30
CA LEU A 151 -12.88 4.22 3.24
C LEU A 151 -12.36 5.32 2.31
N ASN A 152 -11.67 6.34 2.83
CA ASN A 152 -11.00 7.35 2.02
C ASN A 152 -9.87 6.76 1.16
N ALA A 153 -9.06 5.83 1.69
CA ALA A 153 -8.07 5.11 0.90
C ALA A 153 -8.72 4.31 -0.24
N PHE A 154 -9.85 3.64 0.04
CA PHE A 154 -10.60 2.88 -0.97
C PHE A 154 -11.23 3.77 -2.04
N THR A 155 -11.61 4.98 -1.70
CA THR A 155 -12.12 5.97 -2.66
C THR A 155 -11.02 6.52 -3.55
N ALA A 156 -9.79 6.62 -3.02
CA ALA A 156 -8.65 7.20 -3.72
C ALA A 156 -7.83 6.18 -4.54
N CYS A 157 -7.99 4.87 -4.29
CA CYS A 157 -7.16 3.85 -4.93
C CYS A 157 -7.82 3.20 -6.16
N ALA A 158 -6.98 2.68 -7.05
CA ALA A 158 -7.39 1.88 -8.20
C ALA A 158 -7.64 0.39 -7.83
N GLY A 159 -7.10 -0.07 -6.69
CA GLY A 159 -7.28 -1.42 -6.23
C GLY A 159 -6.68 -1.66 -4.85
N ILE A 160 -7.01 -2.79 -4.25
CA ILE A 160 -6.61 -3.13 -2.89
C ILE A 160 -5.68 -4.35 -2.91
N LEU A 161 -4.50 -4.20 -2.34
CA LEU A 161 -3.62 -5.31 -1.97
C LEU A 161 -4.02 -5.79 -0.58
N VAL A 162 -4.38 -7.06 -0.46
CA VAL A 162 -4.85 -7.66 0.79
C VAL A 162 -3.80 -8.63 1.34
N PRO A 163 -3.00 -8.23 2.34
CA PRO A 163 -2.20 -9.17 3.11
C PRO A 163 -3.12 -10.07 3.93
N LEU A 164 -2.99 -11.38 3.78
CA LEU A 164 -3.86 -12.38 4.39
C LEU A 164 -3.03 -13.42 5.12
N GLN A 165 -3.17 -13.48 6.45
CA GLN A 165 -2.45 -14.44 7.27
C GLN A 165 -2.99 -15.87 7.04
N CYS A 166 -2.07 -16.85 6.96
CA CYS A 166 -2.41 -18.27 6.79
C CYS A 166 -3.02 -18.87 8.06
N GLU A 167 -4.24 -18.45 8.40
CA GLU A 167 -5.01 -18.88 9.58
C GLU A 167 -6.45 -19.22 9.21
N TYR A 168 -7.13 -19.99 10.07
CA TYR A 168 -8.48 -20.51 9.85
C TYR A 168 -9.52 -19.43 9.42
N TYR A 169 -9.48 -18.24 10.02
CA TYR A 169 -10.43 -17.16 9.70
C TYR A 169 -10.05 -16.30 8.47
N ALA A 170 -9.09 -16.73 7.66
CA ALA A 170 -8.64 -15.99 6.47
C ALA A 170 -9.80 -15.70 5.51
N LEU A 171 -10.62 -16.68 5.21
CA LEU A 171 -11.73 -16.56 4.25
C LEU A 171 -12.86 -15.63 4.72
N GLU A 172 -13.11 -15.57 6.03
CA GLU A 172 -14.11 -14.64 6.59
C GLU A 172 -13.68 -13.17 6.35
N GLY A 173 -12.38 -12.88 6.56
CA GLY A 173 -11.83 -11.55 6.29
C GLY A 173 -12.01 -11.11 4.84
N ILE A 174 -11.78 -12.01 3.88
CA ILE A 174 -12.01 -11.75 2.45
C ILE A 174 -13.50 -11.51 2.15
N SER A 175 -14.39 -12.31 2.73
CA SER A 175 -15.83 -12.15 2.53
C SER A 175 -16.34 -10.80 3.03
N MET A 176 -15.86 -10.36 4.19
CA MET A 176 -16.18 -9.04 4.73
C MET A 176 -15.64 -7.93 3.83
N MET A 177 -14.39 -8.03 3.38
CA MET A 177 -13.79 -7.07 2.45
C MET A 177 -14.64 -6.96 1.17
N ASN A 178 -14.97 -8.06 0.53
CA ASN A 178 -15.80 -8.07 -0.68
C ASN A 178 -17.16 -7.40 -0.48
N ARG A 179 -17.78 -7.54 0.70
CA ARG A 179 -19.04 -6.86 1.02
C ARG A 179 -18.87 -5.34 1.02
N VAL A 180 -17.82 -4.83 1.68
CA VAL A 180 -17.54 -3.39 1.72
C VAL A 180 -17.23 -2.85 0.33
N LEU A 181 -16.44 -3.57 -0.47
CA LEU A 181 -16.15 -3.18 -1.85
C LEU A 181 -17.42 -3.16 -2.71
N GLY A 182 -18.30 -4.14 -2.52
CA GLY A 182 -19.63 -4.17 -3.17
C GLY A 182 -20.42 -2.90 -2.89
N GLN A 183 -20.54 -2.50 -1.63
CA GLN A 183 -21.24 -1.28 -1.21
C GLN A 183 -20.63 -0.02 -1.84
N LEU A 184 -19.30 0.13 -1.84
CA LEU A 184 -18.64 1.30 -2.45
C LEU A 184 -18.84 1.37 -3.97
N ARG A 185 -18.90 0.22 -4.65
CA ARG A 185 -19.22 0.15 -6.09
C ARG A 185 -20.69 0.51 -6.36
N GLU A 186 -21.63 -0.09 -5.63
CA GLU A 186 -23.07 0.12 -5.79
C GLU A 186 -23.50 1.56 -5.50
N THR A 187 -22.88 2.21 -4.52
CA THR A 187 -23.12 3.62 -4.20
C THR A 187 -22.47 4.59 -5.18
N GLY A 188 -21.67 4.11 -6.13
CA GLY A 188 -20.97 4.94 -7.11
C GLY A 188 -19.77 5.72 -6.56
N VAL A 189 -19.37 5.46 -5.31
CA VAL A 189 -18.23 6.15 -4.67
C VAL A 189 -16.92 5.82 -5.38
N ASN A 190 -16.70 4.54 -5.69
CA ASN A 190 -15.61 4.08 -6.55
C ASN A 190 -16.08 2.85 -7.35
N PRO A 191 -16.71 3.04 -8.53
CA PRO A 191 -17.29 1.95 -9.31
C PRO A 191 -16.27 0.92 -9.80
N GLY A 192 -15.01 1.34 -9.98
CA GLY A 192 -13.91 0.48 -10.47
C GLY A 192 -13.14 -0.25 -9.38
N LEU A 193 -13.48 -0.04 -8.11
CA LEU A 193 -12.73 -0.61 -7.00
C LEU A 193 -12.83 -2.13 -6.95
N ASP A 194 -11.69 -2.81 -6.93
CA ASP A 194 -11.63 -4.27 -6.75
C ASP A 194 -10.39 -4.68 -5.94
N ILE A 195 -10.32 -5.95 -5.58
CA ILE A 195 -9.10 -6.55 -5.04
C ILE A 195 -8.07 -6.63 -6.17
N PHE A 196 -7.02 -5.84 -6.07
CA PHE A 196 -5.86 -5.89 -6.97
C PHE A 196 -5.08 -7.20 -6.80
N GLY A 197 -4.93 -7.65 -5.55
CA GLY A 197 -4.27 -8.90 -5.26
C GLY A 197 -4.34 -9.29 -3.80
N VAL A 198 -4.20 -10.57 -3.53
CA VAL A 198 -4.10 -11.15 -2.18
C VAL A 198 -2.72 -11.77 -2.02
N VAL A 199 -1.97 -11.35 -1.00
CA VAL A 199 -0.69 -11.94 -0.63
C VAL A 199 -0.83 -12.72 0.67
N MET A 200 -0.50 -14.02 0.61
CA MET A 200 -0.51 -14.87 1.80
C MET A 200 0.70 -14.54 2.68
N THR A 201 0.46 -14.25 3.95
CA THR A 201 1.49 -13.83 4.91
C THR A 201 1.66 -14.80 6.06
N MET A 202 2.80 -14.71 6.76
CA MET A 202 3.12 -15.56 7.90
C MET A 202 2.99 -17.06 7.59
N PHE A 203 3.32 -17.43 6.35
CA PHE A 203 3.28 -18.81 5.89
C PHE A 203 4.34 -19.64 6.61
N ASP A 204 3.92 -20.77 7.19
CA ASP A 204 4.80 -21.80 7.72
C ASP A 204 4.54 -23.12 6.97
N GLY A 205 5.40 -23.43 6.01
CA GLY A 205 5.28 -24.62 5.16
C GLY A 205 5.34 -25.96 5.90
N ARG A 206 5.78 -25.95 7.18
CA ARG A 206 5.82 -27.15 8.03
C ARG A 206 4.43 -27.50 8.59
N THR A 207 3.49 -26.55 8.57
CA THR A 207 2.16 -26.76 9.11
C THR A 207 1.17 -27.15 8.01
N LYS A 208 0.33 -28.16 8.32
CA LYS A 208 -0.75 -28.58 7.42
C LYS A 208 -1.76 -27.46 7.21
N LEU A 209 -2.08 -26.72 8.29
CA LEU A 209 -3.02 -25.60 8.26
C LEU A 209 -2.62 -24.51 7.24
N SER A 210 -1.36 -24.05 7.27
CA SER A 210 -0.92 -23.01 6.33
C SER A 210 -1.05 -23.45 4.88
N ASN A 211 -0.70 -24.70 4.57
CA ASN A 211 -0.82 -25.25 3.22
C ASN A 211 -2.28 -25.38 2.78
N GLU A 212 -3.18 -25.86 3.66
CA GLU A 212 -4.62 -25.96 3.36
C GLU A 212 -5.24 -24.59 3.12
N VAL A 213 -4.97 -23.60 3.99
CA VAL A 213 -5.50 -22.24 3.84
C VAL A 213 -5.03 -21.59 2.53
N VAL A 214 -3.76 -21.72 2.16
CA VAL A 214 -3.27 -21.22 0.87
C VAL A 214 -4.01 -21.88 -0.29
N GLY A 215 -4.20 -23.20 -0.25
CA GLY A 215 -4.95 -23.94 -1.27
C GLY A 215 -6.40 -23.47 -1.39
N GLU A 216 -7.10 -23.31 -0.28
CA GLU A 216 -8.51 -22.84 -0.25
C GLU A 216 -8.65 -21.43 -0.79
N VAL A 217 -7.75 -20.49 -0.37
CA VAL A 217 -7.76 -19.11 -0.85
C VAL A 217 -7.47 -19.04 -2.35
N ARG A 218 -6.52 -19.83 -2.86
CA ARG A 218 -6.23 -19.93 -4.30
C ARG A 218 -7.40 -20.51 -5.08
N ASN A 219 -8.07 -21.53 -4.57
CA ASN A 219 -9.25 -22.12 -5.21
C ASN A 219 -10.41 -21.11 -5.29
N LEU A 220 -10.59 -20.29 -4.23
CA LEU A 220 -11.68 -19.30 -4.18
C LEU A 220 -11.43 -18.07 -5.04
N LEU A 221 -10.20 -17.53 -5.01
CA LEU A 221 -9.87 -16.22 -5.61
C LEU A 221 -9.07 -16.32 -6.90
N GLY A 222 -8.59 -17.51 -7.24
CA GLY A 222 -7.88 -17.77 -8.51
C GLY A 222 -6.70 -16.81 -8.74
N ALA A 223 -6.68 -16.19 -9.91
CA ALA A 223 -5.62 -15.28 -10.33
C ALA A 223 -5.45 -14.03 -9.46
N LYS A 224 -6.39 -13.72 -8.56
CA LYS A 224 -6.22 -12.61 -7.60
C LYS A 224 -5.17 -12.92 -6.53
N VAL A 225 -4.86 -14.19 -6.25
CA VAL A 225 -3.83 -14.57 -5.27
C VAL A 225 -2.45 -14.51 -5.93
N PHE A 226 -1.51 -13.83 -5.28
CA PHE A 226 -0.11 -13.85 -5.74
C PHE A 226 0.49 -15.24 -5.55
N GLU A 227 1.37 -15.63 -6.47
CA GLU A 227 2.11 -16.90 -6.34
C GLU A 227 3.07 -16.85 -5.14
N THR A 228 3.68 -15.69 -4.93
CA THR A 228 4.55 -15.45 -3.79
C THR A 228 3.78 -15.51 -2.48
N VAL A 229 4.31 -16.28 -1.52
CA VAL A 229 3.87 -16.28 -0.12
C VAL A 229 4.94 -15.68 0.78
N ILE A 230 4.55 -14.86 1.75
CA ILE A 230 5.49 -14.25 2.70
C ILE A 230 5.68 -15.19 3.90
N PRO A 231 6.91 -15.69 4.12
CA PRO A 231 7.15 -16.65 5.19
C PRO A 231 7.06 -16.01 6.58
N ARG A 232 6.74 -16.81 7.58
CA ARG A 232 6.86 -16.43 8.97
C ARG A 232 8.34 -16.46 9.37
N THR A 233 8.94 -15.30 9.61
CA THR A 233 10.34 -15.17 10.00
C THR A 233 10.53 -14.10 11.05
N THR A 234 11.45 -14.34 12.01
CA THR A 234 11.84 -13.37 13.05
C THR A 234 12.48 -12.13 12.44
N ARG A 235 13.20 -12.26 11.32
CA ARG A 235 13.86 -11.14 10.65
C ARG A 235 12.87 -10.06 10.19
N LEU A 236 11.70 -10.46 9.67
CA LEU A 236 10.62 -9.51 9.32
C LEU A 236 10.00 -8.83 10.54
N ALA A 237 10.01 -9.49 11.70
CA ALA A 237 9.50 -8.90 12.93
C ALA A 237 10.54 -7.96 13.60
N GLU A 238 11.83 -8.24 13.43
CA GLU A 238 12.93 -7.46 13.99
C GLU A 238 13.22 -6.17 13.18
N ALA A 239 13.19 -6.24 11.85
CA ALA A 239 13.57 -5.17 10.95
C ALA A 239 12.95 -3.79 11.29
N PRO A 240 11.64 -3.68 11.63
CA PRO A 240 11.04 -2.42 12.01
C PRO A 240 11.65 -1.77 13.25
N SER A 241 12.18 -2.55 14.22
CA SER A 241 12.83 -2.01 15.41
C SER A 241 14.17 -1.33 15.12
N PHE A 242 14.71 -1.57 13.92
CA PHE A 242 15.90 -0.89 13.42
C PHE A 242 15.56 0.22 12.40
N GLY A 243 14.28 0.49 12.15
CA GLY A 243 13.82 1.46 11.17
C GLY A 243 14.24 1.09 9.73
N LYS A 244 14.29 -0.20 9.40
CA LYS A 244 14.78 -0.70 8.13
C LYS A 244 13.80 -1.68 7.47
N PRO A 245 13.56 -1.57 6.15
CA PRO A 245 12.93 -2.64 5.40
C PRO A 245 13.85 -3.87 5.35
N ILE A 246 13.25 -5.04 5.12
CA ILE A 246 13.97 -6.32 5.17
C ILE A 246 15.14 -6.41 4.20
N ILE A 247 15.03 -5.78 3.02
CA ILE A 247 16.10 -5.78 1.99
C ILE A 247 17.37 -5.06 2.44
N ASP A 248 17.27 -4.15 3.42
CA ASP A 248 18.40 -3.46 4.04
C ASP A 248 18.80 -4.12 5.39
N TYR A 249 17.82 -4.64 6.13
CA TYR A 249 18.08 -5.28 7.42
C TYR A 249 18.76 -6.65 7.27
N ASP A 250 18.24 -7.51 6.39
CA ASP A 250 18.78 -8.85 6.09
C ASP A 250 18.45 -9.26 4.65
N LYS A 251 19.29 -8.80 3.72
CA LYS A 251 19.14 -9.00 2.28
C LYS A 251 19.04 -10.48 1.88
N TYR A 252 19.69 -11.37 2.63
CA TYR A 252 19.75 -12.79 2.27
C TYR A 252 18.68 -13.64 2.97
N SER A 253 17.80 -13.01 3.74
CA SER A 253 16.69 -13.71 4.40
C SER A 253 15.61 -14.17 3.41
N SER A 254 14.89 -15.21 3.79
CA SER A 254 13.73 -15.67 3.03
C SER A 254 12.63 -14.60 2.94
N GLY A 255 12.54 -13.70 3.93
CA GLY A 255 11.64 -12.55 3.91
C GLY A 255 12.00 -11.55 2.82
N SER A 256 13.29 -11.23 2.65
CA SER A 256 13.78 -10.34 1.58
C SER A 256 13.46 -10.93 0.21
N ALA A 257 13.86 -12.17 -0.03
CA ALA A 257 13.60 -12.85 -1.30
C ALA A 257 12.10 -12.89 -1.64
N ALA A 258 11.23 -13.12 -0.64
CA ALA A 258 9.79 -13.15 -0.87
C ALA A 258 9.24 -11.77 -1.27
N TYR A 259 9.67 -10.67 -0.64
CA TYR A 259 9.22 -9.33 -1.03
C TYR A 259 9.80 -8.86 -2.37
N GLU A 260 11.01 -9.27 -2.74
CA GLU A 260 11.57 -9.03 -4.06
C GLU A 260 10.75 -9.73 -5.15
N LEU A 261 10.36 -11.00 -4.94
CA LEU A 261 9.47 -11.74 -5.85
C LEU A 261 8.08 -11.10 -5.92
N LEU A 262 7.49 -10.71 -4.78
CA LEU A 262 6.20 -10.03 -4.75
C LEU A 262 6.25 -8.70 -5.55
N ALA A 263 7.34 -7.94 -5.43
CA ALA A 263 7.50 -6.70 -6.18
C ALA A 263 7.49 -6.95 -7.70
N GLN A 264 8.13 -8.00 -8.17
CA GLN A 264 8.09 -8.40 -9.58
C GLN A 264 6.68 -8.80 -10.04
N GLU A 265 5.96 -9.59 -9.24
CA GLU A 265 4.58 -9.99 -9.56
C GLU A 265 3.64 -8.77 -9.59
N VAL A 266 3.81 -7.81 -8.66
CA VAL A 266 3.04 -6.56 -8.64
C VAL A 266 3.28 -5.76 -9.92
N LEU A 267 4.53 -5.58 -10.35
CA LEU A 267 4.84 -4.87 -11.59
C LEU A 267 4.28 -5.58 -12.82
N ASN A 268 4.42 -6.88 -12.91
CA ASN A 268 3.87 -7.66 -14.02
C ASN A 268 2.35 -7.47 -14.11
N ARG A 269 1.65 -7.49 -12.97
CA ARG A 269 0.21 -7.28 -12.91
C ARG A 269 -0.20 -5.86 -13.28
N LEU A 270 0.57 -4.84 -12.88
CA LEU A 270 0.34 -3.45 -13.25
C LEU A 270 0.58 -3.17 -14.74
N GLY A 271 1.55 -3.86 -15.35
CA GLY A 271 1.85 -3.75 -16.78
C GLY A 271 0.88 -4.52 -17.68
N SER A 272 0.08 -5.43 -17.13
CA SER A 272 -0.92 -6.25 -17.84
C SER A 272 -2.34 -5.67 -17.74
N ALA A 273 -2.55 -4.63 -16.95
CA ALA A 273 -3.82 -3.92 -16.71
C ALA A 273 -3.81 -2.60 -17.50
#